data_3be839a80f0518e06a8e2536c6aa4e5f
#
_entry.id   3be839a80f0518e06a8e2536c6aa4e5f
#
_cell.length_a   1.000
_cell.length_b   1.000
_cell.length_c   1.000
_cell.angle_alpha   90.00
_cell.angle_beta   90.00
_cell.angle_gamma   90.00
#
_symmetry.space_group_name_H-M   'P 1'
#
loop_
_entity.id
_entity.type
_entity.pdbx_description
1 polymer ?
#
loop_
_entity_poly.entity_id
_entity_poly.type
_entity_poly.pdbx_seq_one_letter_code
_entity_poly.pdbx_strand_id
1 'polypeptide(L)'
;HVYYVETNHLQHNELISFNQFILDLKLKFFNSIIKIDNKYTYSVSSKSGEGILNFPKHKFYSKLYYNGKWFKNTIPVQLGAITSYRSEYYGDSYNPITQNFYVQNEFQLESYLRFDLFFTMQVNNLRIFLKMNHFNQFDRYDGYFVTPYYPAQKKVLDLGVRWYFFN
;
A
#
# COMPACT_ATOMS: atom_id res chain seq x y z
N HIS A 1 35.44 -20.81 -9.08
CA HIS A 1 34.28 -20.78 -9.99
C HIS A 1 33.88 -19.34 -10.20
N VAL A 2 34.06 -18.83 -11.39
CA VAL A 2 33.61 -17.51 -11.81
C VAL A 2 32.18 -17.68 -12.34
N TYR A 3 31.19 -17.12 -11.65
CA TYR A 3 29.82 -17.10 -12.14
C TYR A 3 29.66 -15.90 -13.06
N TYR A 4 29.40 -16.13 -14.35
CA TYR A 4 28.97 -15.09 -15.27
C TYR A 4 27.46 -14.89 -15.08
N VAL A 5 27.04 -13.72 -14.70
CA VAL A 5 25.64 -13.32 -14.74
C VAL A 5 25.40 -12.74 -16.13
N GLU A 6 24.84 -13.51 -17.05
CA GLU A 6 24.30 -12.98 -18.29
C GLU A 6 23.08 -12.11 -17.96
N THR A 7 23.24 -10.81 -18.08
CA THR A 7 22.11 -9.87 -18.10
C THR A 7 21.60 -9.77 -19.52
N ASN A 8 20.76 -10.71 -19.93
CA ASN A 8 20.01 -10.59 -21.18
C ASN A 8 18.93 -9.51 -20.98
N HIS A 9 19.19 -8.30 -21.44
CA HIS A 9 18.17 -7.27 -21.61
C HIS A 9 17.35 -7.64 -22.86
N LEU A 10 16.31 -8.46 -22.68
CA LEU A 10 15.37 -8.77 -23.74
C LEU A 10 14.52 -7.51 -24.00
N GLN A 11 14.79 -6.85 -25.13
CA GLN A 11 13.93 -5.79 -25.62
C GLN A 11 12.71 -6.42 -26.31
N HIS A 12 11.52 -6.13 -25.80
CA HIS A 12 10.27 -6.62 -26.39
C HIS A 12 9.90 -5.78 -27.60
N ASN A 13 9.70 -6.43 -28.75
CA ASN A 13 9.43 -5.75 -30.02
C ASN A 13 7.94 -5.58 -30.33
N GLU A 14 7.05 -6.10 -29.48
CA GLU A 14 5.62 -6.00 -29.69
C GLU A 14 5.01 -4.83 -28.90
N LEU A 15 3.92 -4.27 -29.44
CA LEU A 15 3.17 -3.23 -28.76
C LEU A 15 2.43 -3.83 -27.56
N ILE A 16 2.76 -3.36 -26.37
CA ILE A 16 2.08 -3.73 -25.13
C ILE A 16 1.06 -2.65 -24.78
N SER A 17 -0.21 -3.02 -24.66
CA SER A 17 -1.23 -2.14 -24.12
C SER A 17 -1.51 -2.47 -22.66
N PHE A 18 -1.56 -1.44 -21.84
CA PHE A 18 -1.92 -1.49 -20.42
C PHE A 18 -3.16 -0.66 -20.18
N ASN A 19 -4.21 -1.29 -19.64
CA ASN A 19 -5.48 -0.64 -19.35
C ASN A 19 -5.75 -0.70 -17.85
N GLN A 20 -6.25 0.39 -17.30
CA GLN A 20 -6.57 0.48 -15.89
C GLN A 20 -7.94 1.13 -15.69
N PHE A 21 -8.81 0.46 -14.95
CA PHE A 21 -10.08 1.01 -14.47
C PHE A 21 -9.95 1.39 -13.01
N ILE A 22 -10.25 2.65 -12.69
CA ILE A 22 -10.17 3.18 -11.33
C ILE A 22 -11.54 3.69 -10.91
N LEU A 23 -12.06 3.17 -9.79
CA LEU A 23 -13.25 3.66 -9.12
C LEU A 23 -12.85 4.33 -7.80
N ASP A 24 -13.11 5.62 -7.69
CA ASP A 24 -12.88 6.40 -6.46
C ASP A 24 -14.25 6.82 -5.91
N LEU A 25 -14.57 6.40 -4.68
CA LEU A 25 -15.85 6.67 -4.03
C LEU A 25 -15.62 7.24 -2.63
N LYS A 26 -16.10 8.47 -2.41
CA LYS A 26 -16.01 9.16 -1.13
C LYS A 26 -17.41 9.37 -0.56
N LEU A 27 -17.66 8.77 0.59
CA LEU A 27 -18.92 8.86 1.30
C LEU A 27 -18.75 9.65 2.59
N LYS A 28 -19.77 10.43 2.94
CA LYS A 28 -19.82 11.22 4.16
C LYS A 28 -21.14 10.99 4.87
N PHE A 29 -21.09 10.69 6.16
CA PHE A 29 -22.24 10.42 6.99
C PHE A 29 -22.24 11.34 8.23
N PHE A 30 -23.42 11.56 8.82
CA PHE A 30 -23.60 12.33 10.05
C PHE A 30 -22.93 13.71 9.98
N ASN A 31 -23.33 14.55 9.02
CA ASN A 31 -22.73 15.87 8.80
C ASN A 31 -21.22 15.85 8.60
N SER A 32 -20.73 14.82 7.89
CA SER A 32 -19.30 14.63 7.59
C SER A 32 -18.42 14.24 8.81
N ILE A 33 -19.02 13.78 9.91
CA ILE A 33 -18.28 13.27 11.07
C ILE A 33 -17.67 11.90 10.75
N ILE A 34 -18.40 11.02 10.08
CA ILE A 34 -17.91 9.74 9.60
C ILE A 34 -17.68 9.83 8.09
N LYS A 35 -16.50 9.42 7.64
CA LYS A 35 -16.10 9.44 6.24
C LYS A 35 -15.55 8.11 5.82
N ILE A 36 -15.84 7.73 4.58
CA ILE A 36 -15.31 6.52 3.95
C ILE A 36 -14.74 6.94 2.60
N ASP A 37 -13.45 6.74 2.42
CA ASP A 37 -12.74 6.96 1.16
C ASP A 37 -12.36 5.59 0.60
N ASN A 38 -12.95 5.20 -0.53
CA ASN A 38 -12.67 3.93 -1.19
C ASN A 38 -12.02 4.16 -2.54
N LYS A 39 -11.05 3.33 -2.87
CA LYS A 39 -10.45 3.29 -4.20
C LYS A 39 -10.29 1.84 -4.64
N TYR A 40 -10.89 1.49 -5.74
CA TYR A 40 -10.70 0.20 -6.38
C TYR A 40 -9.99 0.40 -7.71
N THR A 41 -9.00 -0.44 -7.99
CA THR A 41 -8.24 -0.41 -9.23
C THR A 41 -8.25 -1.81 -9.83
N TYR A 42 -8.69 -1.91 -11.06
CA TYR A 42 -8.57 -3.09 -11.89
C TYR A 42 -7.60 -2.82 -13.03
N SER A 43 -6.61 -3.69 -13.19
CA SER A 43 -5.53 -3.53 -14.17
C SER A 43 -5.44 -4.75 -15.06
N VAL A 44 -5.29 -4.54 -16.37
CA VAL A 44 -5.13 -5.60 -17.36
C VAL A 44 -4.14 -5.16 -18.44
N SER A 45 -3.29 -6.09 -18.88
CA SER A 45 -2.41 -5.91 -20.04
C SER A 45 -2.92 -6.68 -21.25
N SER A 46 -2.43 -6.34 -22.44
CA SER A 46 -2.57 -7.18 -23.64
C SER A 46 -1.89 -8.52 -23.44
N LYS A 47 -2.22 -9.52 -24.26
CA LYS A 47 -1.54 -10.82 -24.22
C LYS A 47 -0.02 -10.71 -24.38
N SER A 48 0.46 -9.79 -25.23
CA SER A 48 1.88 -9.50 -25.39
C SER A 48 2.54 -8.91 -24.14
N GLY A 49 1.77 -8.41 -23.19
CA GLY A 49 2.25 -7.88 -21.92
C GLY A 49 2.19 -8.88 -20.76
N GLU A 50 1.56 -10.04 -20.96
CA GLU A 50 1.52 -11.09 -19.93
C GLU A 50 2.92 -11.66 -19.70
N GLY A 51 3.34 -11.68 -18.43
CA GLY A 51 4.69 -12.14 -18.06
C GLY A 51 5.81 -11.11 -18.26
N ILE A 52 5.50 -9.92 -18.78
CA ILE A 52 6.42 -8.79 -18.94
C ILE A 52 6.04 -7.66 -18.01
N LEU A 53 4.74 -7.38 -17.89
CA LEU A 53 4.21 -6.39 -16.95
C LEU A 53 3.66 -7.08 -15.71
N ASN A 54 4.43 -7.05 -14.65
CA ASN A 54 4.11 -7.69 -13.37
C ASN A 54 3.37 -6.74 -12.45
N PHE A 55 2.05 -6.90 -12.32
CA PHE A 55 1.20 -6.09 -11.44
C PHE A 55 0.00 -6.89 -10.92
N PRO A 56 -0.53 -6.56 -9.74
CA PRO A 56 -1.76 -7.17 -9.26
C PRO A 56 -2.96 -6.69 -10.07
N LYS A 57 -3.81 -7.64 -10.51
CA LYS A 57 -5.02 -7.33 -11.29
C LYS A 57 -6.02 -6.50 -10.48
N HIS A 58 -6.12 -6.79 -9.17
CA HIS A 58 -7.06 -6.11 -8.28
C HIS A 58 -6.31 -5.44 -7.14
N LYS A 59 -6.58 -4.14 -6.92
CA LYS A 59 -6.17 -3.40 -5.74
C LYS A 59 -7.39 -2.73 -5.14
N PHE A 60 -7.53 -2.83 -3.84
CA PHE A 60 -8.56 -2.13 -3.09
C PHE A 60 -7.95 -1.37 -1.92
N TYR A 61 -8.39 -0.15 -1.74
CA TYR A 61 -8.03 0.71 -0.62
C TYR A 61 -9.30 1.28 -0.03
N SER A 62 -9.47 1.17 1.28
CA SER A 62 -10.56 1.78 2.02
C SER A 62 -10.05 2.45 3.27
N LYS A 63 -10.47 3.68 3.51
CA LYS A 63 -10.20 4.43 4.72
C LYS A 63 -11.52 4.83 5.35
N LEU A 64 -11.87 4.18 6.46
CA LEU A 64 -13.01 4.54 7.30
C LEU A 64 -12.52 5.35 8.47
N TYR A 65 -13.07 6.55 8.67
CA TYR A 65 -12.60 7.40 9.77
C TYR A 65 -13.66 8.35 10.32
N TYR A 66 -13.55 8.57 11.64
CA TYR A 66 -14.19 9.67 12.35
C TYR A 66 -13.35 10.94 12.15
N ASN A 67 -14.02 12.04 11.87
CA ASN A 67 -13.41 13.36 11.73
C ASN A 67 -14.27 14.37 12.50
N GLY A 68 -13.88 14.67 13.73
CA GLY A 68 -14.65 15.53 14.61
C GLY A 68 -13.76 16.35 15.52
N LYS A 69 -14.40 16.95 16.51
CA LYS A 69 -13.71 17.76 17.53
C LYS A 69 -14.08 17.22 18.91
N TRP A 70 -13.08 17.08 19.78
CA TRP A 70 -13.23 16.70 21.18
C TRP A 70 -13.08 17.91 22.09
N PHE A 71 -13.34 17.74 23.39
CA PHE A 71 -13.17 18.74 24.43
C PHE A 71 -13.90 20.05 24.13
N LYS A 72 -15.24 20.01 24.19
CA LYS A 72 -16.12 21.16 23.92
C LYS A 72 -15.91 21.76 22.51
N ASN A 73 -15.71 20.90 21.52
CA ASN A 73 -15.55 21.31 20.12
C ASN A 73 -14.24 22.05 19.80
N THR A 74 -13.21 21.92 20.64
CA THR A 74 -11.97 22.71 20.51
C THR A 74 -10.87 21.95 19.77
N ILE A 75 -10.70 20.65 20.05
CA ILE A 75 -9.57 19.87 19.59
C ILE A 75 -9.97 19.00 18.38
N PRO A 76 -9.50 19.29 17.16
CA PRO A 76 -9.70 18.43 16.00
C PRO A 76 -9.07 17.05 16.21
N VAL A 77 -9.86 16.01 15.95
CA VAL A 77 -9.45 14.61 16.08
C VAL A 77 -9.87 13.82 14.85
N GLN A 78 -8.98 12.96 14.39
CA GLN A 78 -9.28 11.92 13.42
C GLN A 78 -8.82 10.57 13.96
N LEU A 79 -9.69 9.59 13.88
CA LEU A 79 -9.35 8.21 14.20
C LEU A 79 -10.05 7.29 13.22
N GLY A 80 -9.42 6.17 12.90
CA GLY A 80 -10.03 5.26 11.94
C GLY A 80 -9.15 4.08 11.58
N ALA A 81 -9.61 3.36 10.56
CA ALA A 81 -8.97 2.20 10.01
C ALA A 81 -8.69 2.38 8.51
N ILE A 82 -7.60 1.80 8.05
CA ILE A 82 -7.23 1.72 6.65
C ILE A 82 -7.12 0.24 6.28
N THR A 83 -7.84 -0.15 5.25
CA THR A 83 -7.76 -1.48 4.67
C THR A 83 -7.16 -1.37 3.29
N SER A 84 -6.15 -2.19 3.00
CA SER A 84 -5.52 -2.26 1.68
C SER A 84 -5.43 -3.71 1.25
N TYR A 85 -5.93 -4.03 0.09
CA TYR A 85 -5.88 -5.35 -0.51
C TYR A 85 -5.19 -5.30 -1.87
N ARG A 86 -4.42 -6.32 -2.18
CA ARG A 86 -3.91 -6.62 -3.51
C ARG A 86 -4.13 -8.10 -3.83
N SER A 87 -4.48 -8.40 -5.07
CA SER A 87 -4.50 -9.77 -5.55
C SER A 87 -3.08 -10.31 -5.72
N GLU A 88 -2.96 -11.61 -5.84
CA GLU A 88 -1.70 -12.29 -6.21
C GLU A 88 -1.18 -11.80 -7.57
N TYR A 89 0.13 -11.79 -7.72
CA TYR A 89 0.80 -11.45 -8.97
C TYR A 89 2.28 -11.85 -8.92
N TYR A 90 2.93 -11.96 -10.06
CA TYR A 90 4.38 -12.10 -10.13
C TYR A 90 4.99 -10.72 -9.90
N GLY A 91 5.78 -10.57 -8.85
CA GLY A 91 6.49 -9.32 -8.58
C GLY A 91 7.88 -9.35 -9.21
N ASP A 92 8.38 -8.20 -9.62
CA ASP A 92 9.76 -8.11 -10.11
C ASP A 92 10.74 -8.48 -8.99
N SER A 93 11.76 -9.27 -9.31
CA SER A 93 12.82 -9.62 -8.39
C SER A 93 13.91 -8.57 -8.35
N TYR A 94 14.50 -8.37 -7.20
CA TYR A 94 15.61 -7.46 -7.01
C TYR A 94 16.95 -8.19 -7.06
N ASN A 95 17.86 -7.72 -7.90
CA ASN A 95 19.23 -8.21 -7.93
C ASN A 95 20.16 -7.26 -7.14
N PRO A 96 20.70 -7.67 -5.99
CA PRO A 96 21.53 -6.81 -5.15
C PRO A 96 22.90 -6.49 -5.76
N ILE A 97 23.38 -7.32 -6.69
CA ILE A 97 24.70 -7.11 -7.35
C ILE A 97 24.59 -5.97 -8.37
N THR A 98 23.56 -5.99 -9.21
CA THR A 98 23.33 -4.96 -10.24
C THR A 98 22.48 -3.79 -9.72
N GLN A 99 21.90 -3.89 -8.53
CA GLN A 99 20.98 -2.93 -7.90
C GLN A 99 19.76 -2.60 -8.77
N ASN A 100 19.32 -3.55 -9.60
CA ASN A 100 18.20 -3.39 -10.51
C ASN A 100 17.08 -4.40 -10.22
N PHE A 101 15.86 -4.02 -10.55
CA PHE A 101 14.73 -4.94 -10.62
C PHE A 101 14.69 -5.60 -11.99
N TYR A 102 14.30 -6.86 -12.03
CA TYR A 102 14.10 -7.61 -13.27
C TYR A 102 12.80 -8.40 -13.21
N VAL A 103 12.19 -8.56 -14.38
CA VAL A 103 10.96 -9.33 -14.56
C VAL A 103 11.24 -10.81 -14.31
N GLN A 104 10.37 -11.45 -13.54
CA GLN A 104 10.41 -12.89 -13.29
C GLN A 104 8.99 -13.46 -13.19
N ASN A 105 8.82 -14.76 -13.47
CA ASN A 105 7.53 -15.47 -13.45
C ASN A 105 7.62 -16.80 -12.68
N GLU A 106 8.59 -16.93 -11.78
CA GLU A 106 8.82 -18.14 -10.98
C GLU A 106 8.20 -17.98 -9.57
N PHE A 107 8.39 -16.82 -8.96
CA PHE A 107 7.91 -16.54 -7.60
C PHE A 107 6.65 -15.65 -7.65
N GLN A 108 5.50 -16.24 -7.37
CA GLN A 108 4.24 -15.53 -7.24
C GLN A 108 4.10 -14.94 -5.83
N LEU A 109 3.85 -13.65 -5.76
CA LEU A 109 3.48 -12.96 -4.52
C LEU A 109 2.00 -13.24 -4.24
N GLU A 110 1.71 -13.79 -3.09
CA GLU A 110 0.35 -14.09 -2.65
C GLU A 110 -0.50 -12.83 -2.49
N SER A 111 -1.81 -13.01 -2.57
CA SER A 111 -2.76 -11.94 -2.24
C SER A 111 -2.58 -11.54 -0.78
N TYR A 112 -2.70 -10.26 -0.50
CA TYR A 112 -2.52 -9.77 0.86
C TYR A 112 -3.52 -8.69 1.23
N LEU A 113 -4.10 -8.86 2.42
CA LEU A 113 -4.98 -7.90 3.06
C LEU A 113 -4.25 -7.25 4.24
N ARG A 114 -3.98 -5.94 4.15
CA ARG A 114 -3.39 -5.15 5.23
C ARG A 114 -4.46 -4.32 5.93
N PHE A 115 -4.40 -4.31 7.24
CA PHE A 115 -5.26 -3.53 8.10
C PHE A 115 -4.43 -2.65 9.05
N ASP A 116 -4.61 -1.34 8.95
CA ASP A 116 -3.91 -0.36 9.78
C ASP A 116 -4.94 0.43 10.62
N LEU A 117 -4.56 0.82 11.82
CA LEU A 117 -5.33 1.76 12.66
C LEU A 117 -4.57 3.06 12.78
N PHE A 118 -5.28 4.17 12.84
CA PHE A 118 -4.66 5.47 13.06
C PHE A 118 -5.48 6.36 13.97
N PHE A 119 -4.77 7.22 14.67
CA PHE A 119 -5.30 8.30 15.48
C PHE A 119 -4.47 9.57 15.25
N THR A 120 -5.13 10.71 15.10
CA THR A 120 -4.48 12.01 14.98
C THR A 120 -5.26 13.04 15.78
N MET A 121 -4.56 13.84 16.53
CA MET A 121 -5.12 14.94 17.33
C MET A 121 -4.28 16.19 17.12
N GLN A 122 -4.93 17.35 17.02
CA GLN A 122 -4.23 18.63 16.89
C GLN A 122 -4.60 19.55 18.06
N VAL A 123 -3.59 19.98 18.80
CA VAL A 123 -3.72 20.96 19.90
C VAL A 123 -2.91 22.18 19.50
N ASN A 124 -3.57 23.27 19.19
CA ASN A 124 -2.93 24.49 18.65
C ASN A 124 -2.01 24.15 17.46
N ASN A 125 -0.74 24.50 17.60
CA ASN A 125 0.29 24.27 16.59
C ASN A 125 0.93 22.87 16.68
N LEU A 126 0.45 22.00 17.59
CA LEU A 126 1.00 20.67 17.81
C LEU A 126 0.05 19.63 17.26
N ARG A 127 0.53 18.78 16.33
CA ARG A 127 -0.19 17.60 15.86
C ARG A 127 0.48 16.35 16.39
N ILE A 128 -0.28 15.55 17.12
CA ILE A 128 0.14 14.23 17.62
C ILE A 128 -0.51 13.19 16.72
N PHE A 129 0.25 12.18 16.31
CA PHE A 129 -0.29 11.04 15.59
C PHE A 129 0.22 9.72 16.12
N LEU A 130 -0.65 8.73 16.07
CA LEU A 130 -0.39 7.34 16.42
C LEU A 130 -0.89 6.50 15.25
N LYS A 131 -0.08 5.57 14.77
CA LYS A 131 -0.46 4.65 13.71
C LYS A 131 0.02 3.25 14.05
N MET A 132 -0.88 2.28 13.98
CA MET A 132 -0.55 0.87 14.10
C MET A 132 -0.67 0.24 12.73
N ASN A 133 0.47 -0.06 12.11
CA ASN A 133 0.53 -0.72 10.81
C ASN A 133 0.41 -2.23 10.99
N HIS A 134 -0.23 -2.90 10.02
CA HIS A 134 -0.40 -4.35 9.99
C HIS A 134 -1.08 -4.89 11.26
N PHE A 135 -2.16 -4.25 11.69
CA PHE A 135 -2.91 -4.64 12.88
C PHE A 135 -3.40 -6.09 12.82
N ASN A 136 -3.72 -6.60 11.62
CA ASN A 136 -4.15 -7.97 11.38
C ASN A 136 -3.03 -9.02 11.44
N GLN A 137 -1.80 -8.63 11.66
CA GLN A 137 -0.66 -9.53 11.79
C GLN A 137 -0.53 -9.98 13.24
N PHE A 138 -1.27 -11.04 13.60
CA PHE A 138 -1.33 -11.54 14.99
C PHE A 138 -0.24 -12.56 15.30
N ASP A 139 0.23 -13.31 14.30
CA ASP A 139 1.25 -14.33 14.45
C ASP A 139 2.58 -13.93 13.81
N ARG A 140 3.68 -14.55 14.28
CA ARG A 140 5.03 -14.27 13.76
C ARG A 140 5.20 -14.71 12.30
N TYR A 141 4.33 -15.60 11.83
CA TYR A 141 4.39 -16.21 10.50
C TYR A 141 3.48 -15.55 9.47
N ASP A 142 2.58 -14.67 9.89
CA ASP A 142 1.65 -13.95 8.98
C ASP A 142 2.35 -12.79 8.27
N GLY A 143 3.48 -13.06 7.65
CA GLY A 143 4.21 -12.11 6.82
C GLY A 143 3.80 -12.19 5.36
N TYR A 144 4.14 -11.18 4.59
CA TYR A 144 4.05 -11.20 3.13
C TYR A 144 5.32 -10.64 2.52
N PHE A 145 5.54 -10.91 1.24
CA PHE A 145 6.66 -10.37 0.50
C PHE A 145 6.24 -9.12 -0.29
N VAL A 146 7.08 -8.09 -0.27
CA VAL A 146 6.90 -6.89 -1.12
C VAL A 146 7.47 -7.12 -2.51
N THR A 147 8.56 -7.87 -2.58
CA THR A 147 9.17 -8.41 -3.79
C THR A 147 9.70 -9.80 -3.46
N PRO A 148 9.95 -10.70 -4.44
CA PRO A 148 10.47 -12.04 -4.17
C PRO A 148 11.64 -12.02 -3.20
N TYR A 149 11.56 -12.87 -2.17
CA TYR A 149 12.56 -13.05 -1.10
C TYR A 149 12.75 -11.87 -0.13
N TYR A 150 12.05 -10.74 -0.32
CA TYR A 150 12.11 -9.60 0.59
C TYR A 150 10.81 -9.47 1.39
N PRO A 151 10.86 -9.83 2.69
CA PRO A 151 9.67 -9.75 3.54
C PRO A 151 9.26 -8.29 3.77
N ALA A 152 7.97 -8.08 3.87
CA ALA A 152 7.41 -6.80 4.25
C ALA A 152 7.65 -6.47 5.72
N GLN A 153 7.39 -5.21 6.05
CA GLN A 153 7.43 -4.75 7.42
C GLN A 153 6.39 -5.50 8.27
N LYS A 154 6.81 -5.89 9.47
CA LYS A 154 5.92 -6.50 10.48
C LYS A 154 5.01 -5.45 11.12
N LYS A 155 4.16 -5.89 12.04
CA LYS A 155 3.34 -5.02 12.89
C LYS A 155 4.22 -3.98 13.59
N VAL A 156 3.92 -2.71 13.38
CA VAL A 156 4.67 -1.57 13.93
C VAL A 156 3.71 -0.53 14.47
N LEU A 157 4.07 0.02 15.61
CA LEU A 157 3.42 1.16 16.22
C LEU A 157 4.28 2.40 15.98
N ASP A 158 3.75 3.33 15.21
CA ASP A 158 4.38 4.62 14.91
C ASP A 158 3.75 5.69 15.81
N LEU A 159 4.57 6.42 16.54
CA LEU A 159 4.17 7.62 17.29
C LEU A 159 4.98 8.80 16.78
N GLY A 160 4.32 9.93 16.55
CA GLY A 160 5.02 11.13 16.15
C GLY A 160 4.31 12.40 16.53
N VAL A 161 5.10 13.47 16.52
CA VAL A 161 4.66 14.82 16.85
C VAL A 161 5.15 15.75 15.74
N ARG A 162 4.24 16.60 15.23
CA ARG A 162 4.57 17.67 14.30
C ARG A 162 4.23 19.01 14.93
N TRP A 163 5.23 19.86 15.02
CA TRP A 163 5.08 21.22 15.52
C TRP A 163 5.14 22.23 14.36
N TYR A 164 4.13 23.10 14.28
CA TYR A 164 4.10 24.20 13.31
C TYR A 164 4.61 25.47 14.00
N PHE A 165 5.81 25.92 13.67
CA PHE A 165 6.44 27.10 14.31
C PHE A 165 5.90 28.42 13.77
N PHE A 166 5.34 28.42 12.57
CA PHE A 166 4.77 29.60 11.94
C PHE A 166 3.34 29.33 11.47
N ASN A 167 2.46 30.30 11.70
CA ASN A 167 1.09 30.34 11.15
C ASN A 167 1.07 31.24 9.92
#